data_d575c87ce658c97d84bfc6214555a944
#
_entry.id   d575c87ce658c97d84bfc6214555a944
#
_cell.length_a   1.000
_cell.length_b   1.000
_cell.length_c   1.000
_cell.angle_alpha   90.00
_cell.angle_beta   90.00
_cell.angle_gamma   90.00
#
_symmetry.space_group_name_H-M   'P 1'
#
loop_
_entity.id
_entity.type
_entity.pdbx_description
1 polymer ?
#
loop_
_entity_poly.entity_id
_entity_poly.type
_entity_poly.pdbx_seq_one_letter_code
_entity_poly.pdbx_strand_id
1 'polypeptide(L)'
;MSDHASRPDPVPIAFGPQICADLGQGGEREWLLADGRGGYAMGTVSGLRTRRYHGLLAVTTAMPVRMLAVAAVDPVVLLPGGDVHLGVHEWRGGAVSPTGHLLLESFDLTDGIPRWRWRFGETVLERELAVRHGEASVAVVLRLLAGPRVRVAAEVLCTWRDSHGERYGNGPLDVQPVAEGF
;
A
#
# COMPACT_ATOMS: atom_id res chain seq x y z
N MET A 1 22.06 4.22 39.23
CA MET A 1 22.30 3.16 38.23
C MET A 1 20.94 2.74 37.75
N SER A 2 20.51 3.33 36.64
CA SER A 2 19.20 3.01 36.05
C SER A 2 19.39 1.83 35.13
N ASP A 3 18.81 0.71 35.55
CA ASP A 3 18.76 -0.53 34.77
C ASP A 3 17.88 -0.29 33.53
N HIS A 4 18.50 -0.03 32.39
CA HIS A 4 17.83 -0.02 31.11
C HIS A 4 17.62 -1.48 30.72
N ALA A 5 16.53 -2.06 31.21
CA ALA A 5 16.05 -3.33 30.69
C ALA A 5 15.91 -3.20 29.18
N SER A 6 16.77 -3.88 28.44
CA SER A 6 16.73 -3.94 26.98
C SER A 6 15.36 -4.46 26.55
N ARG A 7 14.63 -3.62 25.82
CA ARG A 7 13.37 -4.04 25.21
C ARG A 7 13.68 -5.24 24.30
N PRO A 8 12.95 -6.35 24.43
CA PRO A 8 13.17 -7.48 23.53
C PRO A 8 12.96 -7.02 22.09
N ASP A 9 13.80 -7.50 21.18
CA ASP A 9 13.68 -7.20 19.76
C ASP A 9 12.28 -7.59 19.27
N PRO A 10 11.62 -6.73 18.49
CA PRO A 10 10.28 -7.01 17.99
C PRO A 10 10.30 -8.27 17.13
N VAL A 11 9.43 -9.22 17.44
CA VAL A 11 9.25 -10.43 16.62
C VAL A 11 8.67 -9.99 15.27
N PRO A 12 9.32 -10.29 14.14
CA PRO A 12 8.81 -9.94 12.85
C PRO A 12 7.48 -10.68 12.57
N ILE A 13 6.48 -9.92 12.10
CA ILE A 13 5.24 -10.49 11.63
C ILE A 13 5.41 -10.86 10.17
N ALA A 14 5.19 -12.12 9.80
CA ALA A 14 5.30 -12.56 8.42
C ALA A 14 4.17 -13.54 8.05
N PHE A 15 3.70 -13.42 6.80
CA PHE A 15 2.69 -14.29 6.21
C PHE A 15 3.15 -14.80 4.86
N GLY A 16 2.90 -16.07 4.59
CA GLY A 16 3.14 -16.71 3.31
C GLY A 16 1.95 -16.57 2.34
N PRO A 17 2.06 -17.21 1.15
CA PRO A 17 1.08 -17.05 0.08
C PRO A 17 -0.33 -17.55 0.46
N GLN A 18 -0.46 -18.52 1.35
CA GLN A 18 -1.76 -19.03 1.81
C GLN A 18 -2.62 -17.96 2.49
N ILE A 19 -1.97 -17.00 3.16
CA ILE A 19 -2.65 -15.87 3.79
C ILE A 19 -2.72 -14.68 2.83
N CYS A 20 -1.61 -14.36 2.17
CA CYS A 20 -1.51 -13.15 1.35
C CYS A 20 -2.41 -13.20 0.12
N ALA A 21 -2.51 -14.36 -0.53
CA ALA A 21 -3.31 -14.55 -1.74
C ALA A 21 -4.80 -14.83 -1.47
N ASP A 22 -5.18 -15.08 -0.22
CA ASP A 22 -6.57 -15.26 0.19
C ASP A 22 -7.18 -13.92 0.61
N LEU A 23 -8.20 -13.46 -0.10
CA LEU A 23 -8.82 -12.15 0.16
C LEU A 23 -9.56 -12.10 1.50
N GLY A 24 -10.10 -13.22 1.98
CA GLY A 24 -10.70 -13.32 3.30
C GLY A 24 -9.65 -13.19 4.39
N GLN A 25 -8.68 -14.12 4.41
CA GLN A 25 -7.66 -14.14 5.46
C GLN A 25 -6.70 -12.95 5.38
N GLY A 26 -6.19 -12.62 4.20
CA GLY A 26 -5.28 -11.49 4.00
C GLY A 26 -6.00 -10.14 4.12
N GLY A 27 -7.29 -10.09 3.80
CA GLY A 27 -8.13 -8.90 3.93
C GLY A 27 -8.54 -8.56 5.36
N GLU A 28 -8.51 -9.52 6.28
CA GLU A 28 -8.78 -9.32 7.71
C GLU A 28 -7.54 -8.90 8.52
N ARG A 29 -6.34 -9.05 7.94
CA ARG A 29 -5.06 -8.68 8.57
C ARG A 29 -4.62 -7.32 8.10
N GLU A 30 -4.63 -6.36 9.00
CA GLU A 30 -4.36 -4.96 8.71
C GLU A 30 -2.97 -4.55 9.20
N TRP A 31 -2.39 -3.59 8.51
CA TRP A 31 -1.18 -2.88 8.90
C TRP A 31 -1.46 -1.38 8.95
N LEU A 32 -0.70 -0.66 9.78
CA LEU A 32 -0.84 0.79 9.99
C LEU A 32 0.54 1.42 10.16
N LEU A 33 0.77 2.51 9.44
CA LEU A 33 1.88 3.44 9.66
C LEU A 33 1.31 4.81 10.02
N ALA A 34 1.83 5.43 11.06
CA ALA A 34 1.38 6.76 11.50
C ALA A 34 2.48 7.81 11.31
N ASP A 35 2.09 9.01 10.87
CA ASP A 35 3.00 10.14 10.68
C ASP A 35 3.32 10.92 11.99
N GLY A 36 2.68 10.56 13.10
CA GLY A 36 2.82 11.25 14.39
C GLY A 36 2.04 12.57 14.48
N ARG A 37 1.32 12.98 13.44
CA ARG A 37 0.50 14.20 13.36
C ARG A 37 -0.98 13.93 13.12
N GLY A 38 -1.37 12.64 13.19
CA GLY A 38 -2.74 12.19 12.98
C GLY A 38 -3.03 11.71 11.55
N GLY A 39 -2.08 11.87 10.61
CA GLY A 39 -2.11 11.24 9.31
C GLY A 39 -1.58 9.80 9.38
N TYR A 40 -1.88 9.00 8.36
CA TYR A 40 -1.52 7.59 8.34
C TYR A 40 -1.51 6.99 6.92
N ALA A 41 -0.86 5.83 6.80
CA ALA A 41 -1.08 4.84 5.75
C ALA A 41 -1.62 3.56 6.38
N MET A 42 -2.64 2.95 5.80
CA MET A 42 -3.31 1.77 6.34
C MET A 42 -3.86 0.89 5.22
N GLY A 43 -3.80 -0.40 5.40
CA GLY A 43 -4.36 -1.35 4.44
C GLY A 43 -4.31 -2.78 4.95
N THR A 44 -4.51 -3.74 4.06
CA THR A 44 -4.52 -5.16 4.38
C THR A 44 -3.29 -5.87 3.81
N VAL A 45 -3.02 -7.06 4.32
CA VAL A 45 -1.94 -7.93 3.86
C VAL A 45 -2.14 -8.35 2.41
N SER A 46 -3.37 -8.66 1.98
CA SER A 46 -3.68 -8.96 0.58
C SER A 46 -3.62 -7.74 -0.35
N GLY A 47 -3.58 -6.52 0.21
CA GLY A 47 -3.65 -5.27 -0.54
C GLY A 47 -5.08 -4.80 -0.87
N LEU A 48 -6.10 -5.66 -0.70
CA LEU A 48 -7.49 -5.27 -0.90
C LEU A 48 -7.92 -4.24 0.14
N ARG A 49 -8.53 -3.15 -0.28
CA ARG A 49 -9.10 -2.14 0.61
C ARG A 49 -10.50 -2.59 1.06
N THR A 50 -10.61 -3.13 2.27
CA THR A 50 -11.85 -3.65 2.85
C THR A 50 -12.59 -2.64 3.71
N ARG A 51 -11.94 -1.50 4.01
CA ARG A 51 -12.53 -0.42 4.83
C ARG A 51 -12.33 0.94 4.16
N ARG A 52 -13.24 1.87 4.45
CA ARG A 52 -13.15 3.28 3.98
C ARG A 52 -11.87 3.99 4.43
N TYR A 53 -11.26 3.55 5.53
CA TYR A 53 -10.02 4.13 6.07
C TYR A 53 -8.77 3.64 5.35
N HIS A 54 -8.84 2.57 4.57
CA HIS A 54 -7.68 2.04 3.86
C HIS A 54 -7.24 2.99 2.76
N GLY A 55 -5.96 3.32 2.78
CA GLY A 55 -5.27 4.14 1.80
C GLY A 55 -3.82 4.38 2.19
N LEU A 56 -3.06 4.88 1.25
CA LEU A 56 -1.60 5.06 1.43
C LEU A 56 -1.24 6.44 1.96
N LEU A 57 -2.13 7.43 1.84
CA LEU A 57 -1.89 8.75 2.40
C LEU A 57 -3.19 9.37 2.90
N ALA A 58 -3.40 9.30 4.19
CA ALA A 58 -4.40 10.07 4.90
C ALA A 58 -3.72 11.23 5.62
N VAL A 59 -4.15 12.44 5.35
CA VAL A 59 -3.56 13.67 5.90
C VAL A 59 -4.51 14.35 6.86
N THR A 60 -3.99 14.96 7.91
CA THR A 60 -4.75 15.80 8.81
C THR A 60 -4.69 17.24 8.33
N THR A 61 -5.85 17.86 8.14
CA THR A 61 -5.97 19.27 7.75
C THR A 61 -5.93 20.19 8.98
N ALA A 62 -5.92 21.51 8.75
CA ALA A 62 -5.93 22.53 9.83
C ALA A 62 -7.18 22.45 10.73
N MET A 63 -8.34 22.06 10.19
CA MET A 63 -9.45 21.53 11.00
C MET A 63 -9.15 20.05 11.25
N PRO A 64 -9.44 19.46 12.43
CA PRO A 64 -9.04 18.08 12.75
C PRO A 64 -9.83 17.03 11.92
N VAL A 65 -9.91 17.25 10.64
CA VAL A 65 -10.51 16.36 9.65
C VAL A 65 -9.39 15.62 8.93
N ARG A 66 -9.54 14.32 8.78
CA ARG A 66 -8.61 13.49 8.02
C ARG A 66 -9.12 13.33 6.59
N MET A 67 -8.31 13.75 5.64
CA MET A 67 -8.60 13.59 4.22
C MET A 67 -7.76 12.46 3.65
N LEU A 68 -8.38 11.51 2.96
CA LEU A 68 -7.66 10.51 2.18
C LEU A 68 -7.28 11.14 0.84
N ALA A 69 -5.97 11.24 0.60
CA ALA A 69 -5.40 11.83 -0.60
C ALA A 69 -4.98 10.77 -1.63
N VAL A 70 -4.29 9.71 -1.18
CA VAL A 70 -3.86 8.60 -2.03
C VAL A 70 -4.48 7.30 -1.53
N ALA A 71 -5.31 6.69 -2.37
CA ALA A 71 -5.96 5.42 -2.05
C ALA A 71 -5.04 4.23 -2.29
N ALA A 72 -4.29 4.23 -3.40
CA ALA A 72 -3.35 3.17 -3.76
C ALA A 72 -2.23 3.70 -4.66
N VAL A 73 -1.11 2.98 -4.68
CA VAL A 73 -0.05 3.07 -5.68
C VAL A 73 0.24 1.65 -6.13
N ASP A 74 -0.21 1.31 -7.34
CA ASP A 74 -0.17 -0.05 -7.85
C ASP A 74 0.95 -0.22 -8.86
N PRO A 75 1.89 -1.14 -8.62
CA PRO A 75 2.91 -1.44 -9.60
C PRO A 75 2.32 -2.22 -10.78
N VAL A 76 2.70 -1.82 -11.98
CA VAL A 76 2.42 -2.55 -13.24
C VAL A 76 3.75 -2.89 -13.88
N VAL A 77 4.04 -4.17 -14.02
CA VAL A 77 5.27 -4.63 -14.67
C VAL A 77 5.02 -4.80 -16.15
N LEU A 78 5.73 -4.01 -16.95
CA LEU A 78 5.57 -3.97 -18.40
C LEU A 78 6.41 -5.07 -19.04
N LEU A 79 5.75 -6.06 -19.64
CA LEU A 79 6.40 -7.21 -20.27
C LEU A 79 6.00 -7.33 -21.75
N PRO A 80 6.86 -7.88 -22.63
CA PRO A 80 6.54 -8.07 -24.05
C PRO A 80 5.32 -8.97 -24.31
N GLY A 81 5.01 -9.88 -23.37
CA GLY A 81 3.88 -10.82 -23.47
C GLY A 81 2.58 -10.33 -22.85
N GLY A 82 2.56 -9.09 -22.34
CA GLY A 82 1.42 -8.50 -21.64
C GLY A 82 1.81 -8.02 -20.23
N ASP A 83 1.17 -6.97 -19.77
CA ASP A 83 1.48 -6.33 -18.50
C ASP A 83 0.97 -7.14 -17.31
N VAL A 84 1.74 -7.14 -16.22
CA VAL A 84 1.38 -7.79 -14.96
C VAL A 84 0.99 -6.71 -13.96
N HIS A 85 -0.30 -6.65 -13.64
CA HIS A 85 -0.85 -5.72 -12.66
C HIS A 85 -0.79 -6.33 -11.26
N LEU A 86 -0.12 -5.64 -10.33
CA LEU A 86 0.09 -6.13 -8.96
C LEU A 86 -0.89 -5.52 -7.95
N GLY A 87 -1.77 -4.63 -8.39
CA GLY A 87 -2.87 -4.09 -7.60
C GLY A 87 -3.99 -5.11 -7.36
N VAL A 88 -4.89 -4.79 -6.42
CA VAL A 88 -6.12 -5.53 -6.18
C VAL A 88 -7.22 -4.58 -5.72
N HIS A 89 -8.36 -4.59 -6.42
CA HIS A 89 -9.50 -3.73 -6.12
C HIS A 89 -10.80 -4.50 -6.25
N GLU A 90 -11.70 -4.26 -5.33
CA GLU A 90 -13.10 -4.67 -5.47
C GLU A 90 -13.89 -3.52 -6.08
N TRP A 91 -14.54 -3.78 -7.19
CA TRP A 91 -15.38 -2.85 -7.91
C TRP A 91 -16.83 -2.99 -7.53
N ARG A 92 -17.64 -1.99 -7.88
CA ARG A 92 -19.09 -2.03 -7.68
C ARG A 92 -19.66 -3.32 -8.28
N GLY A 93 -20.38 -4.11 -7.47
CA GLY A 93 -20.92 -5.41 -7.87
C GLY A 93 -20.05 -6.60 -7.43
N GLY A 94 -18.98 -6.37 -6.67
CA GLY A 94 -18.16 -7.42 -6.05
C GLY A 94 -17.09 -8.03 -6.97
N ALA A 95 -16.93 -7.51 -8.18
CA ALA A 95 -15.86 -7.97 -9.07
C ALA A 95 -14.49 -7.52 -8.55
N VAL A 96 -13.54 -8.43 -8.43
CA VAL A 96 -12.17 -8.13 -8.02
C VAL A 96 -11.27 -8.10 -9.26
N SER A 97 -10.63 -6.95 -9.53
CA SER A 97 -9.68 -6.75 -10.62
C SER A 97 -8.83 -5.49 -10.36
N PRO A 98 -7.53 -5.49 -10.68
CA PRO A 98 -6.73 -6.68 -11.05
C PRO A 98 -6.63 -7.67 -9.88
N THR A 99 -5.98 -8.81 -10.13
CA THR A 99 -5.87 -9.91 -9.16
C THR A 99 -4.42 -10.12 -8.69
N GLY A 100 -3.68 -9.04 -8.50
CA GLY A 100 -2.27 -9.08 -8.12
C GLY A 100 -1.99 -9.80 -6.79
N HIS A 101 -2.99 -9.93 -5.90
CA HIS A 101 -2.89 -10.72 -4.68
C HIS A 101 -2.55 -12.19 -4.92
N LEU A 102 -3.00 -12.78 -6.06
CA LEU A 102 -2.70 -14.18 -6.40
C LEU A 102 -1.21 -14.43 -6.67
N LEU A 103 -0.44 -13.38 -6.91
CA LEU A 103 1.01 -13.42 -7.13
C LEU A 103 1.82 -13.15 -5.85
N LEU A 104 1.15 -12.84 -4.74
CA LEU A 104 1.82 -12.54 -3.48
C LEU A 104 2.47 -13.81 -2.89
N GLU A 105 3.81 -13.78 -2.83
CA GLU A 105 4.64 -14.81 -2.19
C GLU A 105 4.72 -14.60 -0.67
N SER A 106 4.81 -13.34 -0.24
CA SER A 106 4.89 -13.02 1.18
C SER A 106 4.50 -11.57 1.49
N PHE A 107 4.13 -11.39 2.74
CA PHE A 107 4.07 -10.10 3.43
C PHE A 107 4.90 -10.20 4.71
N ASP A 108 5.67 -9.18 5.02
CA ASP A 108 6.29 -9.02 6.33
C ASP A 108 6.16 -7.60 6.88
N LEU A 109 6.15 -7.51 8.21
CA LEU A 109 6.23 -6.26 8.95
C LEU A 109 7.44 -6.35 9.86
N THR A 110 8.58 -5.89 9.37
CA THR A 110 9.86 -5.88 10.06
C THR A 110 10.25 -4.43 10.35
N ASP A 111 10.61 -4.14 11.59
CA ASP A 111 10.96 -2.78 12.07
C ASP A 111 9.86 -1.74 11.80
N GLY A 112 8.60 -2.19 11.78
CA GLY A 112 7.46 -1.35 11.48
C GLY A 112 7.28 -1.01 10.00
N ILE A 113 8.06 -1.61 9.11
CA ILE A 113 8.00 -1.38 7.67
C ILE A 113 7.27 -2.54 6.99
N PRO A 114 6.08 -2.32 6.40
CA PRO A 114 5.38 -3.35 5.65
C PRO A 114 6.02 -3.58 4.29
N ARG A 115 6.24 -4.86 3.97
CA ARG A 115 6.82 -5.33 2.73
C ARG A 115 5.94 -6.39 2.10
N TRP A 116 5.76 -6.29 0.78
CA TRP A 116 5.08 -7.29 -0.05
C TRP A 116 6.04 -7.80 -1.09
N ARG A 117 6.05 -9.12 -1.33
CA ARG A 117 6.78 -9.74 -2.43
C ARG A 117 5.83 -10.45 -3.35
N TRP A 118 5.92 -10.11 -4.61
CA TRP A 118 5.23 -10.80 -5.69
C TRP A 118 6.20 -11.66 -6.47
N ARG A 119 5.74 -12.86 -6.81
CA ARG A 119 6.49 -13.77 -7.71
C ARG A 119 5.66 -14.07 -8.94
N PHE A 120 6.26 -13.89 -10.11
CA PHE A 120 5.70 -14.27 -11.40
C PHE A 120 6.83 -14.73 -12.32
N GLY A 121 6.78 -15.99 -12.75
CA GLY A 121 7.91 -16.64 -13.43
C GLY A 121 9.20 -16.58 -12.58
N GLU A 122 10.27 -16.09 -13.18
CA GLU A 122 11.56 -15.90 -12.50
C GLU A 122 11.67 -14.56 -11.75
N THR A 123 10.71 -13.67 -11.95
CA THR A 123 10.74 -12.32 -11.38
C THR A 123 10.20 -12.31 -9.95
N VAL A 124 10.96 -11.68 -9.06
CA VAL A 124 10.50 -11.32 -7.71
C VAL A 124 10.62 -9.82 -7.54
N LEU A 125 9.47 -9.17 -7.34
CA LEU A 125 9.39 -7.74 -7.05
C LEU A 125 8.96 -7.54 -5.60
N GLU A 126 9.66 -6.65 -4.89
CA GLU A 126 9.32 -6.24 -3.52
C GLU A 126 8.83 -4.80 -3.53
N ARG A 127 7.79 -4.52 -2.74
CA ARG A 127 7.35 -3.17 -2.38
C ARG A 127 7.52 -2.96 -0.88
N GLU A 128 8.13 -1.85 -0.50
CA GLU A 128 8.13 -1.31 0.86
C GLU A 128 7.32 -0.03 0.91
N LEU A 129 6.71 0.22 2.07
CA LEU A 129 6.06 1.49 2.38
C LEU A 129 6.68 2.09 3.64
N ALA A 130 6.95 3.39 3.60
CA ALA A 130 7.39 4.15 4.75
C ALA A 130 6.65 5.48 4.83
N VAL A 131 6.34 5.89 6.04
CA VAL A 131 5.75 7.20 6.35
C VAL A 131 6.76 8.01 7.16
N ARG A 132 7.01 9.24 6.75
CA ARG A 132 7.94 10.10 7.47
C ARG A 132 7.25 10.70 8.69
N HIS A 133 7.89 10.54 9.87
CA HIS A 133 7.37 11.14 11.09
C HIS A 133 7.40 12.68 11.00
N GLY A 134 6.29 13.33 11.37
CA GLY A 134 6.14 14.78 11.33
C GLY A 134 5.76 15.36 9.96
N GLU A 135 5.57 14.54 8.93
CA GLU A 135 5.24 14.99 7.59
C GLU A 135 4.10 14.17 6.96
N ALA A 136 3.25 14.84 6.21
CA ALA A 136 2.19 14.19 5.43
C ALA A 136 2.77 13.61 4.14
N SER A 137 3.57 12.55 4.26
CA SER A 137 4.25 11.93 3.13
C SER A 137 4.29 10.42 3.27
N VAL A 138 4.24 9.72 2.14
CA VAL A 138 4.45 8.28 2.04
C VAL A 138 5.50 8.01 0.96
N ALA A 139 6.46 7.16 1.26
CA ALA A 139 7.41 6.64 0.30
C ALA A 139 7.01 5.23 -0.10
N VAL A 140 7.00 4.98 -1.41
CA VAL A 140 6.81 3.64 -2.00
C VAL A 140 8.10 3.26 -2.67
N VAL A 141 8.75 2.20 -2.20
CA VAL A 141 10.01 1.72 -2.73
C VAL A 141 9.77 0.38 -3.41
N LEU A 142 10.19 0.27 -4.67
CA LEU A 142 10.12 -0.97 -5.44
C LEU A 142 11.53 -1.50 -5.67
N ARG A 143 11.74 -2.79 -5.39
CA ARG A 143 13.02 -3.48 -5.61
C ARG A 143 12.81 -4.75 -6.41
N LEU A 144 13.61 -4.91 -7.46
CA LEU A 144 13.73 -6.18 -8.17
C LEU A 144 14.70 -7.07 -7.38
N LEU A 145 14.19 -8.14 -6.76
CA LEU A 145 15.00 -9.06 -5.96
C LEU A 145 15.55 -10.21 -6.79
N ALA A 146 14.83 -10.65 -7.83
CA ALA A 146 15.25 -11.71 -8.73
C ALA A 146 14.62 -11.53 -10.12
N GLY A 147 15.20 -12.19 -11.12
CA GLY A 147 14.73 -12.19 -12.49
C GLY A 147 15.42 -11.18 -13.40
N PRO A 148 15.01 -11.10 -14.65
CA PRO A 148 15.55 -10.17 -15.63
C PRO A 148 15.16 -8.71 -15.30
N ARG A 149 15.91 -7.77 -15.86
CA ARG A 149 15.55 -6.33 -15.74
C ARG A 149 14.17 -6.08 -16.36
N VAL A 150 13.29 -5.45 -15.59
CA VAL A 150 11.93 -5.12 -15.99
C VAL A 150 11.69 -3.61 -15.95
N ARG A 151 10.69 -3.14 -16.67
CA ARG A 151 10.16 -1.78 -16.55
C ARG A 151 8.93 -1.84 -15.68
N VAL A 152 8.80 -0.92 -14.74
CA VAL A 152 7.64 -0.83 -13.85
C VAL A 152 7.01 0.55 -14.01
N ALA A 153 5.71 0.57 -14.26
CA ALA A 153 4.88 1.75 -14.13
C ALA A 153 4.21 1.75 -12.75
N ALA A 154 3.90 2.91 -12.21
CA ALA A 154 3.13 3.08 -10.99
C ALA A 154 1.80 3.76 -11.32
N GLU A 155 0.69 3.06 -11.07
CA GLU A 155 -0.65 3.62 -11.17
C GLU A 155 -1.04 4.22 -9.82
N VAL A 156 -1.17 5.56 -9.76
CA VAL A 156 -1.52 6.27 -8.54
C VAL A 156 -3.01 6.58 -8.52
N LEU A 157 -3.72 5.99 -7.56
CA LEU A 157 -5.15 6.24 -7.36
C LEU A 157 -5.33 7.37 -6.34
N CYS A 158 -5.47 8.58 -6.85
CA CYS A 158 -5.73 9.76 -6.04
C CYS A 158 -7.21 9.92 -5.71
N THR A 159 -7.47 10.49 -4.55
CA THR A 159 -8.81 10.91 -4.12
C THR A 159 -8.66 12.13 -3.20
N TRP A 160 -9.74 12.83 -2.96
CA TRP A 160 -9.77 13.85 -1.92
C TRP A 160 -11.12 13.76 -1.23
N ARG A 161 -11.18 12.99 -0.16
CA ARG A 161 -12.40 12.75 0.58
C ARG A 161 -12.13 12.68 2.08
N ASP A 162 -13.10 13.04 2.88
CA ASP A 162 -13.09 12.75 4.31
C ASP A 162 -12.89 11.24 4.54
N SER A 163 -12.03 10.87 5.46
CA SER A 163 -11.76 9.47 5.81
C SER A 163 -13.01 8.74 6.33
N HIS A 164 -13.96 9.45 6.91
CA HIS A 164 -15.26 8.92 7.36
C HIS A 164 -16.32 8.92 6.25
N GLY A 165 -16.10 9.69 5.19
CA GLY A 165 -17.02 9.83 4.07
C GLY A 165 -16.83 8.79 2.98
N GLU A 166 -17.72 8.81 2.01
CA GLU A 166 -17.62 8.06 0.77
C GLU A 166 -17.69 9.04 -0.40
N ARG A 167 -17.00 8.71 -1.48
CA ARG A 167 -17.05 9.50 -2.71
C ARG A 167 -17.52 8.60 -3.85
N TYR A 168 -18.64 8.97 -4.44
CA TYR A 168 -19.20 8.31 -5.61
C TYR A 168 -19.03 9.22 -6.82
N GLY A 169 -18.65 8.62 -7.95
CA GLY A 169 -18.52 9.30 -9.24
C GLY A 169 -17.15 9.91 -9.50
N ASN A 170 -17.00 10.39 -10.74
CA ASN A 170 -15.74 10.90 -11.30
C ASN A 170 -15.73 12.43 -11.26
N GLY A 171 -15.91 13.03 -10.09
CA GLY A 171 -15.71 14.48 -9.98
C GLY A 171 -14.28 14.84 -10.39
N PRO A 172 -14.06 15.99 -11.07
CA PRO A 172 -12.71 16.39 -11.47
C PRO A 172 -11.82 16.54 -10.24
N LEU A 173 -10.62 16.00 -10.32
CA LEU A 173 -9.49 16.39 -9.47
C LEU A 173 -8.75 17.45 -10.28
N ASP A 174 -8.59 18.64 -9.72
CA ASP A 174 -7.73 19.66 -10.30
C ASP A 174 -6.26 19.22 -10.07
N VAL A 175 -5.65 18.70 -11.12
CA VAL A 175 -4.26 18.24 -11.09
C VAL A 175 -3.40 19.35 -11.70
N GLN A 176 -2.58 19.97 -10.88
CA GLN A 176 -1.65 21.00 -11.32
C GLN A 176 -0.23 20.42 -11.37
N PRO A 177 0.44 20.48 -12.53
CA PRO A 177 1.82 20.04 -12.64
C PRO A 177 2.73 20.94 -11.80
N VAL A 178 3.66 20.34 -11.09
CA VAL A 178 4.73 21.01 -10.33
C VAL A 178 6.08 20.57 -10.86
N ALA A 179 7.16 21.28 -10.49
CA ALA A 179 8.51 21.05 -11.03
C ALA A 179 9.01 19.59 -10.87
N GLU A 180 8.57 18.89 -9.85
CA GLU A 180 8.99 17.51 -9.53
C GLU A 180 7.80 16.54 -9.39
N GLY A 181 6.66 16.82 -10.06
CA GLY A 181 5.49 15.95 -9.97
C GLY A 181 4.20 16.62 -10.47
N PHE A 182 3.09 16.25 -9.85
CA PHE A 182 1.75 16.78 -10.11
C PHE A 182 0.98 16.98 -8.81
#